data_e04c757bdb8f2a710536f586217fca88
#
_entry.id   e04c757bdb8f2a710536f586217fca88
#
_cell.length_a   1.000
_cell.length_b   1.000
_cell.length_c   1.000
_cell.angle_alpha   90.00
_cell.angle_beta   90.00
_cell.angle_gamma   90.00
#
_symmetry.space_group_name_H-M   'P 1'
#
loop_
_entity.id
_entity.type
_entity.pdbx_description
1 polymer ?
#
loop_
_entity_poly.entity_id
_entity_poly.type
_entity_poly.pdbx_seq_one_letter_code
_entity_poly.pdbx_strand_id
1 'polypeptide(L)'
;MLPDLATVSNAAAERPMADPRLKQKLDAGEFIVAPGVFDMISAMLAERVGFDAVYASGFWLTASHLGIPDAGLATYTDMLSRIAKVVEKSSAPVIADADTGFGGLLNVQHTVRGYERAGVSAIQIEDQEFPKKCGHTPYRRVIPLEDMVAKVRVAVDSRTDPNFLVIARTDARTGLGFEEAVRRGAAYAEAGADLVFVESLQSEEEMRRACSLIRTPMMANMSDGGKTPIRPAKEL
;
A
#
# COMPACT_ATOMS: atom_id res chain seq x y z
N MET A 1 30.95 28.09 -24.57
CA MET A 1 31.60 27.61 -23.35
C MET A 1 30.62 26.68 -22.70
N LEU A 2 30.78 25.38 -22.86
CA LEU A 2 29.95 24.38 -22.21
C LEU A 2 30.33 24.33 -20.72
N PRO A 3 29.36 24.26 -19.78
CA PRO A 3 29.73 24.12 -18.36
C PRO A 3 30.43 22.78 -18.14
N ASP A 4 31.43 22.82 -17.28
CA ASP A 4 32.25 21.67 -16.88
C ASP A 4 31.36 20.60 -16.26
N LEU A 5 31.24 19.46 -16.94
CA LEU A 5 30.46 18.30 -16.48
C LEU A 5 31.10 17.57 -15.28
N ALA A 6 32.29 18.01 -14.85
CA ALA A 6 33.01 17.44 -13.71
C ALA A 6 32.46 17.90 -12.33
N THR A 7 31.56 18.88 -12.31
CA THR A 7 30.94 19.39 -11.07
C THR A 7 29.50 18.92 -10.85
N VAL A 8 29.04 17.92 -11.58
CA VAL A 8 27.86 17.17 -11.13
C VAL A 8 28.30 16.41 -9.88
N SER A 9 28.20 17.09 -8.76
CA SER A 9 28.39 16.53 -7.44
C SER A 9 27.66 15.18 -7.39
N ASN A 10 28.41 14.12 -7.14
CA ASN A 10 27.92 12.80 -6.84
C ASN A 10 27.32 12.80 -5.39
N ALA A 11 26.50 13.80 -5.11
CA ALA A 11 25.60 13.85 -3.98
C ALA A 11 24.37 12.97 -4.31
N ALA A 12 24.64 11.68 -4.63
CA ALA A 12 23.84 10.62 -4.10
C ALA A 12 24.09 10.58 -2.58
N ALA A 13 23.81 11.71 -1.90
CA ALA A 13 23.62 11.69 -0.47
C ALA A 13 22.56 10.60 -0.25
N GLU A 14 22.92 9.60 0.54
CA GLU A 14 22.09 8.52 1.01
C GLU A 14 20.69 9.08 1.37
N ARG A 15 19.77 9.10 0.39
CA ARG A 15 18.38 9.34 0.71
C ARG A 15 17.99 8.16 1.58
N PRO A 16 17.39 8.37 2.76
CA PRO A 16 16.78 7.27 3.47
C PRO A 16 15.92 6.50 2.46
N MET A 17 16.05 5.18 2.42
CA MET A 17 15.32 4.35 1.44
C MET A 17 13.82 4.57 1.57
N ALA A 18 13.30 4.75 2.79
CA ALA A 18 11.92 5.13 3.08
C ALA A 18 11.86 6.54 3.72
N ASP A 19 10.85 7.32 3.36
CA ASP A 19 10.64 8.62 3.98
C ASP A 19 10.12 8.43 5.42
N PRO A 20 10.87 8.84 6.44
CA PRO A 20 10.51 8.59 7.85
C PRO A 20 9.27 9.36 8.32
N ARG A 21 8.84 10.40 7.60
CA ARG A 21 7.70 11.23 8.00
C ARG A 21 6.40 10.44 8.11
N LEU A 22 6.20 9.44 7.24
CA LEU A 22 5.00 8.59 7.30
C LEU A 22 4.96 7.81 8.62
N LYS A 23 6.09 7.16 8.98
CA LYS A 23 6.19 6.40 10.23
C LYS A 23 6.08 7.31 11.45
N GLN A 24 6.74 8.46 11.45
CA GLN A 24 6.69 9.43 12.54
C GLN A 24 5.27 9.89 12.86
N LYS A 25 4.47 10.21 11.82
CA LYS A 25 3.06 10.58 11.98
C LYS A 25 2.23 9.41 12.53
N LEU A 26 2.46 8.22 12.01
CA LEU A 26 1.77 7.02 12.47
C LEU A 26 2.06 6.73 13.95
N ASP A 27 3.35 6.78 14.35
CA ASP A 27 3.78 6.56 15.73
C ASP A 27 3.24 7.66 16.68
N ALA A 28 3.02 8.87 16.18
CA ALA A 28 2.39 9.96 16.93
C ALA A 28 0.86 9.82 17.04
N GLY A 29 0.27 8.82 16.38
CA GLY A 29 -1.18 8.63 16.33
C GLY A 29 -1.91 9.70 15.51
N GLU A 30 -1.22 10.36 14.58
CA GLU A 30 -1.81 11.35 13.71
C GLU A 30 -2.66 10.68 12.61
N PHE A 31 -3.79 11.33 12.27
CA PHE A 31 -4.61 10.91 11.15
C PHE A 31 -3.94 11.36 9.84
N ILE A 32 -3.77 10.43 8.90
CA ILE A 32 -3.06 10.64 7.64
C ILE A 32 -4.04 10.55 6.48
N VAL A 33 -4.04 11.55 5.60
CA VAL A 33 -4.79 11.53 4.34
C VAL A 33 -3.84 11.30 3.18
N ALA A 34 -4.01 10.18 2.48
CA ALA A 34 -3.21 9.80 1.33
C ALA A 34 -4.10 9.66 0.08
N PRO A 35 -4.18 10.67 -0.79
CA PRO A 35 -4.94 10.57 -2.02
C PRO A 35 -4.33 9.55 -2.97
N GLY A 36 -5.21 8.82 -3.71
CA GLY A 36 -4.78 7.91 -4.77
C GLY A 36 -4.16 8.67 -5.93
N VAL A 37 -2.95 8.31 -6.33
CA VAL A 37 -2.24 8.84 -7.49
C VAL A 37 -1.88 7.71 -8.46
N PHE A 38 -1.79 8.03 -9.75
CA PHE A 38 -1.58 7.02 -10.79
C PHE A 38 -0.66 7.49 -11.92
N ASP A 39 -0.32 8.77 -11.94
CA ASP A 39 0.63 9.36 -12.88
C ASP A 39 1.38 10.53 -12.22
N MET A 40 2.33 11.09 -12.97
CA MET A 40 3.15 12.19 -12.46
C MET A 40 2.34 13.46 -12.22
N ILE A 41 1.29 13.69 -13.01
CA ILE A 41 0.45 14.89 -12.88
C ILE A 41 -0.36 14.80 -11.59
N SER A 42 -1.03 13.68 -11.34
CA SER A 42 -1.80 13.47 -10.10
C SER A 42 -0.90 13.52 -8.86
N ALA A 43 0.32 12.97 -8.91
CA ALA A 43 1.28 13.05 -7.82
C ALA A 43 1.71 14.50 -7.54
N MET A 44 2.05 15.27 -8.58
CA MET A 44 2.42 16.68 -8.44
C MET A 44 1.26 17.56 -7.96
N LEU A 45 0.02 17.24 -8.34
CA LEU A 45 -1.16 17.96 -7.85
C LEU A 45 -1.41 17.67 -6.37
N ALA A 46 -1.31 16.39 -5.95
CA ALA A 46 -1.43 16.00 -4.56
C ALA A 46 -0.38 16.70 -3.68
N GLU A 47 0.87 16.79 -4.16
CA GLU A 47 1.94 17.51 -3.49
C GLU A 47 1.62 19.01 -3.32
N ARG A 48 1.13 19.67 -4.38
CA ARG A 48 0.76 21.09 -4.32
C ARG A 48 -0.39 21.39 -3.35
N VAL A 49 -1.28 20.42 -3.13
CA VAL A 49 -2.35 20.52 -2.14
C VAL A 49 -1.80 20.35 -0.72
N GLY A 50 -0.66 19.67 -0.56
CA GLY A 50 0.02 19.51 0.72
C GLY A 50 -0.49 18.32 1.54
N PHE A 51 -0.82 17.21 0.89
CA PHE A 51 -1.16 15.96 1.58
C PHE A 51 0.06 15.34 2.27
N ASP A 52 -0.19 14.64 3.38
CA ASP A 52 0.85 14.03 4.20
C ASP A 52 1.56 12.85 3.54
N ALA A 53 0.85 12.15 2.67
CA ALA A 53 1.34 11.02 1.87
C ALA A 53 0.54 10.92 0.57
N VAL A 54 1.00 10.09 -0.37
CA VAL A 54 0.24 9.72 -1.57
C VAL A 54 0.15 8.20 -1.67
N TYR A 55 -0.95 7.69 -2.23
CA TYR A 55 -1.16 6.26 -2.45
C TYR A 55 -1.04 5.94 -3.94
N ALA A 56 0.01 5.23 -4.34
CA ALA A 56 0.21 4.74 -5.70
C ALA A 56 -0.71 3.54 -5.95
N SER A 57 -1.90 3.80 -6.48
CA SER A 57 -3.00 2.85 -6.62
C SER A 57 -2.77 1.87 -7.77
N GLY A 58 -2.73 0.57 -7.47
CA GLY A 58 -2.52 -0.49 -8.46
C GLY A 58 -3.55 -0.48 -9.58
N PHE A 59 -4.84 -0.31 -9.24
CA PHE A 59 -5.92 -0.21 -10.23
C PHE A 59 -5.67 0.89 -11.27
N TRP A 60 -5.41 2.11 -10.80
CA TRP A 60 -5.21 3.24 -11.69
C TRP A 60 -3.85 3.23 -12.39
N LEU A 61 -2.80 2.72 -11.74
CA LEU A 61 -1.50 2.52 -12.37
C LEU A 61 -1.59 1.53 -13.53
N THR A 62 -2.24 0.39 -13.33
CA THR A 62 -2.44 -0.63 -14.37
C THR A 62 -3.21 -0.04 -15.55
N ALA A 63 -4.29 0.69 -15.28
CA ALA A 63 -5.10 1.33 -16.32
C ALA A 63 -4.33 2.43 -17.08
N SER A 64 -3.65 3.34 -16.36
CA SER A 64 -3.01 4.51 -16.97
C SER A 64 -1.67 4.20 -17.63
N HIS A 65 -0.92 3.23 -17.12
CA HIS A 65 0.41 2.89 -17.61
C HIS A 65 0.38 1.81 -18.69
N LEU A 66 -0.47 0.80 -18.53
CA LEU A 66 -0.52 -0.37 -19.41
C LEU A 66 -1.79 -0.42 -20.29
N GLY A 67 -2.83 0.35 -19.93
CA GLY A 67 -4.12 0.32 -20.63
C GLY A 67 -4.86 -1.01 -20.51
N ILE A 68 -4.63 -1.75 -19.44
CA ILE A 68 -5.22 -3.07 -19.18
C ILE A 68 -6.00 -3.08 -17.86
N PRO A 69 -6.94 -4.03 -17.68
CA PRO A 69 -7.68 -4.13 -16.42
C PRO A 69 -6.79 -4.61 -15.27
N ASP A 70 -7.15 -4.18 -14.05
CA ASP A 70 -6.55 -4.64 -12.80
C ASP A 70 -7.05 -6.05 -12.44
N ALA A 71 -6.43 -7.04 -13.06
CA ALA A 71 -6.81 -8.46 -12.99
C ALA A 71 -5.59 -9.39 -12.86
N GLY A 72 -4.53 -8.93 -12.20
CA GLY A 72 -3.30 -9.71 -12.03
C GLY A 72 -2.47 -9.85 -13.31
N LEU A 73 -2.62 -8.93 -14.27
CA LEU A 73 -1.87 -8.92 -15.52
C LEU A 73 -0.57 -8.11 -15.42
N ALA A 74 -0.57 -7.03 -14.64
CA ALA A 74 0.62 -6.24 -14.41
C ALA A 74 1.66 -7.06 -13.62
N THR A 75 2.91 -6.99 -14.07
CA THR A 75 4.01 -7.68 -13.40
C THR A 75 4.65 -6.81 -12.32
N TYR A 76 5.46 -7.43 -11.45
CA TYR A 76 6.32 -6.70 -10.50
C TYR A 76 7.12 -5.59 -11.20
N THR A 77 7.72 -5.89 -12.35
CA THR A 77 8.56 -4.92 -13.08
C THR A 77 7.75 -3.75 -13.62
N ASP A 78 6.57 -4.00 -14.15
CA ASP A 78 5.68 -2.95 -14.65
C ASP A 78 5.30 -2.00 -13.51
N MET A 79 4.85 -2.54 -12.39
CA MET A 79 4.42 -1.76 -11.23
C MET A 79 5.60 -0.98 -10.62
N LEU A 80 6.71 -1.63 -10.32
CA LEU A 80 7.87 -1.00 -9.71
C LEU A 80 8.43 0.12 -10.58
N SER A 81 8.51 -0.07 -11.91
CA SER A 81 9.03 0.95 -12.82
C SER A 81 8.25 2.25 -12.76
N ARG A 82 6.93 2.14 -12.62
CA ARG A 82 6.03 3.29 -12.52
C ARG A 82 6.06 3.92 -11.13
N ILE A 83 6.01 3.10 -10.08
CA ILE A 83 6.06 3.54 -8.69
C ILE A 83 7.37 4.28 -8.40
N ALA A 84 8.50 3.77 -8.88
CA ALA A 84 9.80 4.45 -8.73
C ALA A 84 9.78 5.87 -9.32
N LYS A 85 9.05 6.10 -10.42
CA LYS A 85 8.88 7.44 -11.01
C LYS A 85 7.98 8.34 -10.17
N VAL A 86 6.95 7.79 -9.53
CA VAL A 86 6.13 8.53 -8.56
C VAL A 86 6.99 8.96 -7.38
N VAL A 87 7.77 8.05 -6.81
CA VAL A 87 8.70 8.35 -5.69
C VAL A 87 9.72 9.41 -6.08
N GLU A 88 10.32 9.29 -7.27
CA GLU A 88 11.32 10.29 -7.76
C GLU A 88 10.74 11.70 -7.85
N LYS A 89 9.45 11.83 -8.16
CA LYS A 89 8.79 13.11 -8.43
C LYS A 89 7.94 13.63 -7.26
N SER A 90 7.62 12.79 -6.28
CA SER A 90 6.87 13.20 -5.10
C SER A 90 7.81 13.61 -3.97
N SER A 91 7.55 14.74 -3.34
CA SER A 91 8.19 15.10 -2.06
C SER A 91 7.45 14.52 -0.86
N ALA A 92 6.23 14.02 -1.05
CA ALA A 92 5.46 13.34 -0.02
C ALA A 92 5.84 11.85 0.04
N PRO A 93 5.77 11.22 1.24
CA PRO A 93 5.89 9.78 1.40
C PRO A 93 4.95 9.02 0.46
N VAL A 94 5.44 7.95 -0.18
CA VAL A 94 4.64 7.15 -1.11
C VAL A 94 4.27 5.82 -0.47
N ILE A 95 2.97 5.56 -0.37
CA ILE A 95 2.40 4.24 -0.07
C ILE A 95 2.15 3.56 -1.42
N ALA A 96 2.60 2.33 -1.61
CA ALA A 96 2.51 1.65 -2.89
C ALA A 96 1.75 0.33 -2.82
N ASP A 97 0.83 0.12 -3.76
CA ASP A 97 0.17 -1.15 -4.00
C ASP A 97 1.17 -2.17 -4.57
N ALA A 98 1.21 -3.37 -4.00
CA ALA A 98 2.03 -4.47 -4.47
C ALA A 98 1.20 -5.75 -4.70
N ASP A 99 -0.08 -5.59 -4.97
CA ASP A 99 -1.00 -6.71 -5.24
C ASP A 99 -0.86 -7.83 -4.18
N THR A 100 -0.67 -9.06 -4.60
CA THR A 100 -0.47 -10.22 -3.70
C THR A 100 1.01 -10.47 -3.35
N GLY A 101 1.89 -9.52 -3.63
CA GLY A 101 3.35 -9.68 -3.53
C GLY A 101 3.97 -10.36 -4.75
N PHE A 102 3.23 -10.44 -5.86
CA PHE A 102 3.63 -10.99 -7.16
C PHE A 102 4.07 -12.46 -7.13
N GLY A 103 3.57 -13.24 -6.16
CA GLY A 103 3.81 -14.69 -6.11
C GLY A 103 3.94 -15.26 -4.69
N GLY A 104 4.83 -16.23 -4.52
CA GLY A 104 5.10 -16.91 -3.25
C GLY A 104 6.05 -16.11 -2.34
N LEU A 105 6.53 -16.75 -1.26
CA LEU A 105 7.34 -16.09 -0.22
C LEU A 105 8.61 -15.43 -0.76
N LEU A 106 9.32 -16.08 -1.69
CA LEU A 106 10.52 -15.50 -2.32
C LEU A 106 10.19 -14.28 -3.20
N ASN A 107 9.01 -14.28 -3.84
CA ASN A 107 8.54 -13.12 -4.61
C ASN A 107 8.23 -11.95 -3.66
N VAL A 108 7.57 -12.20 -2.53
CA VAL A 108 7.29 -11.18 -1.51
C VAL A 108 8.60 -10.56 -1.01
N GLN A 109 9.61 -11.38 -0.67
CA GLN A 109 10.94 -10.89 -0.28
C GLN A 109 11.56 -10.00 -1.36
N HIS A 110 11.53 -10.44 -2.61
CA HIS A 110 12.05 -9.69 -3.76
C HIS A 110 11.32 -8.36 -3.94
N THR A 111 9.99 -8.39 -3.81
CA THR A 111 9.12 -7.22 -3.95
C THR A 111 9.41 -6.18 -2.88
N VAL A 112 9.43 -6.58 -1.61
CA VAL A 112 9.75 -5.68 -0.49
C VAL A 112 11.09 -4.98 -0.71
N ARG A 113 12.15 -5.75 -0.99
CA ARG A 113 13.48 -5.19 -1.22
C ARG A 113 13.56 -4.27 -2.44
N GLY A 114 12.78 -4.55 -3.48
CA GLY A 114 12.73 -3.71 -4.68
C GLY A 114 12.02 -2.38 -4.42
N TYR A 115 10.87 -2.42 -3.75
CA TYR A 115 10.09 -1.24 -3.40
C TYR A 115 10.83 -0.36 -2.38
N GLU A 116 11.44 -0.98 -1.37
CA GLU A 116 12.29 -0.28 -0.40
C GLU A 116 13.43 0.47 -1.10
N ARG A 117 14.19 -0.19 -1.99
CA ARG A 117 15.27 0.46 -2.77
C ARG A 117 14.77 1.55 -3.70
N ALA A 118 13.53 1.48 -4.15
CA ALA A 118 12.92 2.55 -4.93
C ALA A 118 12.51 3.77 -4.09
N GLY A 119 12.63 3.70 -2.75
CA GLY A 119 12.28 4.80 -1.84
C GLY A 119 10.81 4.87 -1.46
N VAL A 120 10.05 3.78 -1.64
CA VAL A 120 8.67 3.66 -1.15
C VAL A 120 8.67 3.69 0.37
N SER A 121 7.72 4.38 0.98
CA SER A 121 7.61 4.49 2.45
C SER A 121 6.74 3.41 3.07
N ALA A 122 5.76 2.89 2.32
CA ALA A 122 4.94 1.78 2.75
C ALA A 122 4.52 0.92 1.55
N ILE A 123 4.48 -0.39 1.75
CA ILE A 123 3.99 -1.36 0.77
C ILE A 123 2.68 -1.97 1.24
N GLN A 124 1.69 -2.10 0.35
CA GLN A 124 0.48 -2.85 0.63
C GLN A 124 0.53 -4.20 -0.08
N ILE A 125 0.25 -5.28 0.67
CA ILE A 125 0.14 -6.65 0.15
C ILE A 125 -1.20 -7.23 0.58
N GLU A 126 -1.93 -7.87 -0.36
CA GLU A 126 -3.27 -8.42 -0.12
C GLU A 126 -3.32 -9.94 -0.16
N ASP A 127 -4.33 -10.51 0.50
CA ASP A 127 -4.55 -11.96 0.65
C ASP A 127 -5.36 -12.61 -0.48
N GLN A 128 -5.58 -11.94 -1.62
CA GLN A 128 -6.30 -12.55 -2.72
C GLN A 128 -5.54 -13.75 -3.33
N GLU A 129 -6.31 -14.73 -3.82
CA GLU A 129 -5.76 -15.76 -4.72
C GLU A 129 -5.33 -15.13 -6.04
N PHE A 130 -4.21 -15.60 -6.59
CA PHE A 130 -3.78 -15.18 -7.92
C PHE A 130 -4.49 -16.01 -9.02
N PRO A 131 -4.94 -15.42 -10.14
CA PRO A 131 -4.87 -13.99 -10.46
C PRO A 131 -5.86 -13.16 -9.62
N LYS A 132 -5.34 -12.07 -9.03
CA LYS A 132 -6.15 -11.17 -8.21
C LYS A 132 -7.10 -10.35 -9.08
N LYS A 133 -8.04 -9.67 -8.43
CA LYS A 133 -8.99 -8.75 -9.06
C LYS A 133 -9.02 -7.44 -8.28
N CYS A 134 -9.45 -6.36 -8.94
CA CYS A 134 -9.73 -5.10 -8.24
C CYS A 134 -10.64 -5.33 -7.02
N GLY A 135 -10.37 -4.65 -5.92
CA GLY A 135 -11.10 -4.76 -4.64
C GLY A 135 -12.61 -4.52 -4.72
N HIS A 136 -13.10 -3.94 -5.80
CA HIS A 136 -14.55 -3.70 -6.03
C HIS A 136 -15.21 -4.76 -6.95
N THR A 137 -14.43 -5.71 -7.48
CA THR A 137 -14.93 -6.77 -8.36
C THR A 137 -15.54 -7.92 -7.54
N PRO A 138 -16.68 -8.50 -7.98
CA PRO A 138 -17.29 -9.64 -7.28
C PRO A 138 -16.46 -10.93 -7.43
N TYR A 139 -16.78 -11.92 -6.57
CA TYR A 139 -16.21 -13.28 -6.61
C TYR A 139 -14.69 -13.31 -6.39
N ARG A 140 -14.16 -12.41 -5.57
CA ARG A 140 -12.79 -12.50 -5.08
C ARG A 140 -12.67 -13.68 -4.13
N ARG A 141 -11.55 -14.36 -4.20
CA ARG A 141 -11.18 -15.44 -3.28
C ARG A 141 -9.90 -15.06 -2.58
N VAL A 142 -9.72 -15.55 -1.36
CA VAL A 142 -8.55 -15.30 -0.55
C VAL A 142 -7.81 -16.60 -0.27
N ILE A 143 -6.49 -16.54 -0.18
CA ILE A 143 -5.63 -17.66 0.18
C ILE A 143 -5.88 -18.10 1.63
N PRO A 144 -5.44 -19.30 2.06
CA PRO A 144 -5.46 -19.70 3.47
C PRO A 144 -4.83 -18.63 4.36
N LEU A 145 -5.37 -18.49 5.58
CA LEU A 145 -4.89 -17.48 6.53
C LEU A 145 -3.39 -17.65 6.83
N GLU A 146 -2.95 -18.87 7.05
CA GLU A 146 -1.56 -19.21 7.35
C GLU A 146 -0.60 -18.83 6.25
N ASP A 147 -1.02 -18.93 4.99
CA ASP A 147 -0.21 -18.52 3.83
C ASP A 147 -0.01 -17.00 3.79
N MET A 148 -1.07 -16.23 4.09
CA MET A 148 -0.92 -14.78 4.16
C MET A 148 -0.13 -14.34 5.39
N VAL A 149 -0.32 -14.97 6.54
CA VAL A 149 0.51 -14.74 7.74
C VAL A 149 2.00 -14.98 7.42
N ALA A 150 2.31 -16.04 6.67
CA ALA A 150 3.69 -16.29 6.23
C ALA A 150 4.20 -15.18 5.28
N LYS A 151 3.38 -14.69 4.35
CA LYS A 151 3.73 -13.56 3.48
C LYS A 151 4.00 -12.28 4.27
N VAL A 152 3.16 -11.96 5.25
CA VAL A 152 3.35 -10.78 6.12
C VAL A 152 4.66 -10.88 6.90
N ARG A 153 4.95 -12.03 7.51
CA ARG A 153 6.22 -12.25 8.23
C ARG A 153 7.42 -12.07 7.30
N VAL A 154 7.39 -12.69 6.14
CA VAL A 154 8.47 -12.52 5.15
C VAL A 154 8.61 -11.06 4.71
N ALA A 155 7.51 -10.33 4.53
CA ALA A 155 7.56 -8.92 4.18
C ALA A 155 8.26 -8.10 5.29
N VAL A 156 7.85 -8.29 6.54
CA VAL A 156 8.43 -7.62 7.72
C VAL A 156 9.90 -7.96 7.89
N ASP A 157 10.28 -9.24 7.78
CA ASP A 157 11.66 -9.70 7.96
C ASP A 157 12.58 -9.30 6.80
N SER A 158 12.02 -8.97 5.64
CA SER A 158 12.80 -8.65 4.43
C SER A 158 13.21 -7.20 4.33
N ARG A 159 12.52 -6.30 5.04
CA ARG A 159 12.85 -4.88 5.07
C ARG A 159 14.18 -4.65 5.82
N THR A 160 14.93 -3.65 5.39
CA THR A 160 16.19 -3.24 6.02
C THR A 160 16.09 -1.86 6.66
N ASP A 161 15.17 -1.03 6.21
CA ASP A 161 14.90 0.29 6.75
C ASP A 161 13.72 0.21 7.76
N PRO A 162 13.92 0.59 9.03
CA PRO A 162 12.86 0.59 10.04
C PRO A 162 11.72 1.57 9.75
N ASN A 163 11.91 2.50 8.83
CA ASN A 163 10.87 3.44 8.39
C ASN A 163 10.00 2.89 7.25
N PHE A 164 10.42 1.78 6.63
CA PHE A 164 9.62 1.11 5.60
C PHE A 164 8.49 0.31 6.25
N LEU A 165 7.23 0.65 5.93
CA LEU A 165 6.05 0.07 6.56
C LEU A 165 5.42 -1.02 5.69
N VAL A 166 4.84 -2.02 6.36
CA VAL A 166 4.09 -3.11 5.73
C VAL A 166 2.61 -2.98 6.08
N ILE A 167 1.78 -2.80 5.06
CA ILE A 167 0.32 -2.78 5.15
C ILE A 167 -0.21 -4.11 4.68
N ALA A 168 -0.85 -4.87 5.58
CA ALA A 168 -1.48 -6.13 5.24
C ALA A 168 -2.97 -5.92 4.98
N ARG A 169 -3.40 -6.24 3.75
CA ARG A 169 -4.80 -6.12 3.32
C ARG A 169 -5.48 -7.47 3.29
N THR A 170 -6.74 -7.50 3.76
CA THR A 170 -7.64 -8.63 3.54
C THR A 170 -8.83 -8.25 2.68
N ASP A 171 -9.12 -9.07 1.69
CA ASP A 171 -10.30 -9.00 0.84
C ASP A 171 -11.42 -9.99 1.26
N ALA A 172 -11.29 -10.58 2.44
CA ALA A 172 -12.21 -11.62 2.94
C ALA A 172 -13.62 -11.11 3.22
N ARG A 173 -13.82 -9.79 3.51
CA ARG A 173 -15.11 -9.23 3.97
C ARG A 173 -16.27 -9.58 3.05
N THR A 174 -16.09 -9.51 1.73
CA THR A 174 -17.18 -9.73 0.77
C THR A 174 -17.51 -11.18 0.50
N GLY A 175 -16.54 -12.09 0.65
CA GLY A 175 -16.72 -13.52 0.38
C GLY A 175 -16.96 -14.36 1.63
N LEU A 176 -16.30 -14.01 2.75
CA LEU A 176 -16.28 -14.80 3.98
C LEU A 176 -16.94 -14.07 5.18
N GLY A 177 -17.33 -12.83 5.02
CA GLY A 177 -18.01 -12.06 6.06
C GLY A 177 -17.08 -11.25 6.96
N PHE A 178 -17.69 -10.43 7.82
CA PHE A 178 -17.00 -9.47 8.69
C PHE A 178 -16.10 -10.15 9.72
N GLU A 179 -16.59 -11.16 10.41
CA GLU A 179 -15.84 -11.83 11.50
C GLU A 179 -14.56 -12.49 10.98
N GLU A 180 -14.62 -13.13 9.80
CA GLU A 180 -13.41 -13.71 9.17
C GLU A 180 -12.43 -12.62 8.74
N ALA A 181 -12.90 -11.52 8.17
CA ALA A 181 -12.04 -10.41 7.78
C ALA A 181 -11.32 -9.80 8.98
N VAL A 182 -12.01 -9.60 10.10
CA VAL A 182 -11.40 -9.10 11.34
C VAL A 182 -10.41 -10.12 11.93
N ARG A 183 -10.76 -11.40 11.95
CA ARG A 183 -9.86 -12.49 12.41
C ARG A 183 -8.55 -12.48 11.61
N ARG A 184 -8.64 -12.32 10.29
CA ARG A 184 -7.47 -12.19 9.40
C ARG A 184 -6.66 -10.93 9.70
N GLY A 185 -7.32 -9.78 9.79
CA GLY A 185 -6.66 -8.52 10.12
C GLY A 185 -5.89 -8.58 11.44
N ALA A 186 -6.49 -9.17 12.49
CA ALA A 186 -5.83 -9.39 13.77
C ALA A 186 -4.60 -10.29 13.65
N ALA A 187 -4.71 -11.40 12.90
CA ALA A 187 -3.59 -12.30 12.67
C ALA A 187 -2.44 -11.65 11.87
N TYR A 188 -2.77 -10.73 10.95
CA TYR A 188 -1.74 -9.99 10.20
C TYR A 188 -1.04 -8.95 11.08
N ALA A 189 -1.78 -8.29 11.99
CA ALA A 189 -1.20 -7.44 13.01
C ALA A 189 -0.24 -8.22 13.92
N GLU A 190 -0.64 -9.41 14.40
CA GLU A 190 0.20 -10.31 15.19
C GLU A 190 1.43 -10.83 14.41
N ALA A 191 1.33 -10.93 13.09
CA ALA A 191 2.45 -11.30 12.21
C ALA A 191 3.45 -10.14 12.01
N GLY A 192 3.17 -8.93 12.51
CA GLY A 192 4.05 -7.78 12.48
C GLY A 192 3.72 -6.72 11.41
N ALA A 193 2.54 -6.77 10.79
CA ALA A 193 2.10 -5.70 9.91
C ALA A 193 2.02 -4.37 10.69
N ASP A 194 2.55 -3.29 10.12
CA ASP A 194 2.52 -1.97 10.73
C ASP A 194 1.13 -1.30 10.63
N LEU A 195 0.39 -1.64 9.56
CA LEU A 195 -1.01 -1.26 9.38
C LEU A 195 -1.81 -2.45 8.84
N VAL A 196 -3.11 -2.45 9.12
CA VAL A 196 -4.06 -3.41 8.57
C VAL A 196 -5.08 -2.68 7.70
N PHE A 197 -5.42 -3.28 6.58
CA PHE A 197 -6.48 -2.79 5.70
C PHE A 197 -7.53 -3.89 5.50
N VAL A 198 -8.74 -3.66 6.01
CA VAL A 198 -9.89 -4.53 5.75
C VAL A 198 -10.72 -3.91 4.61
N GLU A 199 -10.60 -4.50 3.43
CA GLU A 199 -11.30 -3.99 2.23
C GLU A 199 -12.80 -4.22 2.32
N SER A 200 -13.57 -3.22 1.88
CA SER A 200 -15.03 -3.33 1.72
C SER A 200 -15.81 -3.48 3.04
N LEU A 201 -15.41 -2.83 4.12
CA LEU A 201 -16.27 -2.64 5.29
C LEU A 201 -17.54 -1.89 4.87
N GLN A 202 -18.72 -2.37 5.26
CA GLN A 202 -20.00 -1.94 4.66
C GLN A 202 -20.80 -0.97 5.52
N SER A 203 -20.34 -0.65 6.71
CA SER A 203 -21.00 0.32 7.60
C SER A 203 -19.99 0.97 8.55
N GLU A 204 -20.37 2.10 9.14
CA GLU A 204 -19.59 2.73 10.21
C GLU A 204 -19.46 1.81 11.44
N GLU A 205 -20.51 1.05 11.73
CA GLU A 205 -20.47 0.08 12.83
C GLU A 205 -19.37 -0.96 12.59
N GLU A 206 -19.27 -1.50 11.38
CA GLU A 206 -18.18 -2.42 11.01
C GLU A 206 -16.82 -1.76 11.13
N MET A 207 -16.67 -0.50 10.68
CA MET A 207 -15.42 0.25 10.81
C MET A 207 -15.02 0.38 12.29
N ARG A 208 -15.94 0.86 13.15
CA ARG A 208 -15.70 1.01 14.60
C ARG A 208 -15.36 -0.32 15.27
N ARG A 209 -16.10 -1.39 14.94
CA ARG A 209 -15.85 -2.72 15.47
C ARG A 209 -14.48 -3.27 15.01
N ALA A 210 -14.13 -3.11 13.74
CA ALA A 210 -12.83 -3.52 13.24
C ALA A 210 -11.68 -2.80 13.99
N CYS A 211 -11.76 -1.47 14.14
CA CYS A 211 -10.78 -0.70 14.90
C CYS A 211 -10.70 -1.10 16.39
N SER A 212 -11.81 -1.55 17.00
CA SER A 212 -11.80 -2.01 18.38
C SER A 212 -11.18 -3.40 18.58
N LEU A 213 -11.20 -4.23 17.56
CA LEU A 213 -10.75 -5.62 17.59
C LEU A 213 -9.32 -5.80 17.04
N ILE A 214 -8.91 -4.94 16.12
CA ILE A 214 -7.57 -4.94 15.54
C ILE A 214 -6.76 -3.83 16.21
N ARG A 215 -5.71 -4.19 16.95
CA ARG A 215 -4.94 -3.24 17.77
C ARG A 215 -3.85 -2.48 17.01
N THR A 216 -3.69 -2.75 15.73
CA THR A 216 -2.75 -2.07 14.83
C THR A 216 -3.49 -0.94 14.11
N PRO A 217 -2.85 0.19 13.80
CA PRO A 217 -3.45 1.25 12.99
C PRO A 217 -4.08 0.69 11.72
N MET A 218 -5.24 1.24 11.34
CA MET A 218 -5.99 0.74 10.19
C MET A 218 -6.03 1.77 9.06
N MET A 219 -5.94 1.26 7.83
CA MET A 219 -6.20 2.05 6.63
C MET A 219 -7.65 1.87 6.18
N ALA A 220 -8.32 2.97 5.88
CA ALA A 220 -9.67 2.98 5.30
C ALA A 220 -9.64 3.49 3.86
N ASN A 221 -10.24 2.74 2.94
CA ASN A 221 -10.34 3.12 1.53
C ASN A 221 -11.66 3.84 1.26
N MET A 222 -11.60 5.15 1.04
CA MET A 222 -12.74 6.01 0.71
C MET A 222 -12.89 6.16 -0.81
N SER A 223 -13.10 5.04 -1.51
CA SER A 223 -13.24 5.01 -2.97
C SER A 223 -14.67 5.33 -3.41
N ASP A 224 -14.82 6.28 -4.34
CA ASP A 224 -16.13 6.55 -4.96
C ASP A 224 -16.63 5.32 -5.75
N GLY A 225 -17.90 4.99 -5.58
CA GLY A 225 -18.47 3.75 -6.13
C GLY A 225 -18.05 2.47 -5.41
N GLY A 226 -17.25 2.56 -4.35
CA GLY A 226 -16.85 1.42 -3.50
C GLY A 226 -17.98 0.94 -2.59
N LYS A 227 -17.72 -0.09 -1.78
CA LYS A 227 -18.67 -0.65 -0.82
C LYS A 227 -18.60 0.01 0.55
N THR A 228 -17.46 0.59 0.88
CA THR A 228 -17.25 1.28 2.14
C THR A 228 -17.90 2.66 2.10
N PRO A 229 -18.73 3.03 3.10
CA PRO A 229 -19.32 4.36 3.17
C PRO A 229 -18.25 5.44 3.22
N ILE A 230 -18.33 6.42 2.31
CA ILE A 230 -17.40 7.56 2.32
C ILE A 230 -17.74 8.47 3.50
N ARG A 231 -16.72 8.81 4.30
CA ARG A 231 -16.83 9.71 5.43
C ARG A 231 -15.81 10.86 5.33
N PRO A 232 -16.16 12.04 5.83
CA PRO A 232 -15.19 13.11 5.98
C PRO A 232 -14.02 12.67 6.88
N ALA A 233 -12.80 13.08 6.54
CA ALA A 233 -11.60 12.73 7.30
C ALA A 233 -11.69 13.03 8.81
N LYS A 234 -12.43 14.09 9.18
CA LYS A 234 -12.65 14.47 10.59
C LYS A 234 -13.60 13.53 11.37
N GLU A 235 -14.26 12.60 10.70
CA GLU A 235 -15.18 11.62 11.31
C GLU A 235 -14.54 10.22 11.41
N LEU A 236 -13.40 10.03 10.72
CA LEU A 236 -12.57 8.81 10.74
C LEU A 236 -11.51 8.91 11.83
#